data_50c1ba9daff0d576062e81784a6c8fd4
#
_entry.id   50c1ba9daff0d576062e81784a6c8fd4
#
_cell.length_a   1.000
_cell.length_b   1.000
_cell.length_c   1.000
_cell.angle_alpha   90.00
_cell.angle_beta   90.00
_cell.angle_gamma   90.00
#
_symmetry.space_group_name_H-M   'P 1'
#
loop_
_entity.id
_entity.type
_entity.pdbx_description
1 polymer ?
#
loop_
_entity_poly.entity_id
_entity_poly.type
_entity_poly.pdbx_seq_one_letter_code
_entity_poly.pdbx_strand_id
1 'polypeptide(L)'
;MSDGIVEHTPGGAVLLDGNRLRDETVVRIRGEIEAAGSPAVCLATVLVGSDKPSQIYVRMKHRKAEEAGMVSRGVELPETATQAEVEEQVAALVADPSVHGILVQLPLPAHLDPEPVLAMLPPEKDVDGLTERSLGRLVRDLPGHVPCTPLGVMRLIERYGIETTGRRAVVVGRSTLVGLPQVLLLGRKGCDATVTLAHSRTTDLIEVCREADIIVAAAGQAHMIGPDHVRPGAAVLDVGVSRTADGIVGDVDFDRVQSVAGAITPMPGGTGPMTIGCLLENTVEAARMLGAF
;
A
#
# COMPACT_ATOMS: atom_id res chain seq x y z
N MET A 1 -19.17 15.70 4.70
CA MET A 1 -18.24 15.18 5.73
C MET A 1 -19.11 14.41 6.71
N SER A 2 -19.15 13.08 6.65
CA SER A 2 -19.86 12.27 7.63
C SER A 2 -19.04 12.29 8.92
N ASP A 3 -19.64 12.75 10.02
CA ASP A 3 -19.09 12.63 11.37
C ASP A 3 -18.95 11.14 11.74
N GLY A 4 -17.98 10.49 11.18
CA GLY A 4 -17.61 9.13 11.56
C GLY A 4 -17.00 9.18 12.95
N ILE A 5 -17.55 8.40 13.86
CA ILE A 5 -17.02 8.21 15.21
C ILE A 5 -15.53 7.88 15.09
N VAL A 6 -14.67 8.73 15.61
CA VAL A 6 -13.23 8.46 15.73
C VAL A 6 -13.08 7.49 16.89
N GLU A 7 -12.60 6.29 16.59
CA GLU A 7 -12.33 5.27 17.61
C GLU A 7 -10.96 5.52 18.26
N HIS A 8 -10.91 5.26 19.56
CA HIS A 8 -9.68 5.36 20.33
C HIS A 8 -9.27 3.97 20.85
N THR A 9 -7.97 3.75 20.92
CA THR A 9 -7.43 2.56 21.56
C THR A 9 -7.65 2.64 23.09
N PRO A 10 -7.56 1.52 23.82
CA PRO A 10 -7.56 1.54 25.27
C PRO A 10 -6.48 2.45 25.90
N GLY A 11 -5.37 2.69 25.18
CA GLY A 11 -4.31 3.61 25.58
C GLY A 11 -4.60 5.08 25.28
N GLY A 12 -5.68 5.40 24.58
CA GLY A 12 -6.13 6.77 24.29
C GLY A 12 -5.72 7.31 22.91
N ALA A 13 -4.88 6.61 22.15
CA ALA A 13 -4.53 7.01 20.78
C ALA A 13 -5.74 6.88 19.82
N VAL A 14 -5.82 7.75 18.83
CA VAL A 14 -6.75 7.60 17.72
C VAL A 14 -6.42 6.32 16.94
N LEU A 15 -7.40 5.43 16.77
CA LEU A 15 -7.23 4.20 16.00
C LEU A 15 -7.36 4.50 14.51
N LEU A 16 -6.28 4.28 13.75
CA LEU A 16 -6.26 4.48 12.30
C LEU A 16 -6.74 3.20 11.60
N ASP A 17 -8.05 3.00 11.55
CA ASP A 17 -8.69 1.80 11.01
C ASP A 17 -8.67 1.78 9.47
N GLY A 18 -7.76 0.97 8.92
CA GLY A 18 -7.64 0.78 7.48
C GLY A 18 -8.70 -0.15 6.89
N ASN A 19 -9.30 -1.04 7.68
CA ASN A 19 -10.41 -1.87 7.19
C ASN A 19 -11.62 -1.00 6.85
N ARG A 20 -11.97 -0.11 7.77
CA ARG A 20 -13.07 0.85 7.57
C ARG A 20 -12.80 1.74 6.36
N LEU A 21 -11.61 2.33 6.28
CA LEU A 21 -11.26 3.22 5.17
C LEU A 21 -11.26 2.50 3.82
N ARG A 22 -10.76 1.24 3.76
CA ARG A 22 -10.86 0.39 2.57
C ARG A 22 -12.32 0.20 2.15
N ASP A 23 -13.20 -0.12 3.08
CA ASP A 23 -14.61 -0.39 2.76
C ASP A 23 -15.34 0.90 2.33
N GLU A 24 -15.05 2.04 2.95
CA GLU A 24 -15.48 3.37 2.48
C GLU A 24 -14.98 3.66 1.06
N THR A 25 -13.72 3.31 0.74
CA THR A 25 -13.13 3.46 -0.59
C THR A 25 -13.83 2.58 -1.62
N VAL A 26 -14.13 1.32 -1.30
CA VAL A 26 -14.86 0.39 -2.19
C VAL A 26 -16.24 0.96 -2.54
N VAL A 27 -16.99 1.45 -1.54
CA VAL A 27 -18.31 2.06 -1.75
C VAL A 27 -18.22 3.30 -2.63
N ARG A 28 -17.25 4.17 -2.40
CA ARG A 28 -17.00 5.38 -3.21
C ARG A 28 -16.69 5.03 -4.65
N ILE A 29 -15.78 4.09 -4.89
CA ILE A 29 -15.40 3.64 -6.24
C ILE A 29 -16.62 3.05 -6.97
N ARG A 30 -17.42 2.24 -6.29
CA ARG A 30 -18.65 1.71 -6.86
C ARG A 30 -19.59 2.82 -7.34
N GLY A 31 -19.79 3.82 -6.49
CA GLY A 31 -20.63 4.98 -6.86
C GLY A 31 -20.06 5.76 -8.05
N GLU A 32 -18.73 5.89 -8.16
CA GLU A 32 -18.08 6.54 -9.30
C GLU A 32 -18.30 5.75 -10.60
N ILE A 33 -18.14 4.41 -10.57
CA ILE A 33 -18.38 3.54 -11.73
C ILE A 33 -19.85 3.59 -12.15
N GLU A 34 -20.79 3.52 -11.21
CA GLU A 34 -22.23 3.61 -11.47
C GLU A 34 -22.60 4.97 -12.09
N ALA A 35 -22.07 6.07 -11.53
CA ALA A 35 -22.33 7.43 -12.04
C ALA A 35 -21.78 7.65 -13.46
N ALA A 36 -20.71 6.95 -13.82
CA ALA A 36 -20.13 6.99 -15.17
C ALA A 36 -20.85 6.09 -16.18
N GLY A 37 -21.97 5.46 -15.82
CA GLY A 37 -22.72 4.56 -16.69
C GLY A 37 -22.25 3.12 -16.67
N SER A 38 -21.55 2.72 -15.61
CA SER A 38 -21.05 1.35 -15.35
C SER A 38 -20.11 0.82 -16.45
N PRO A 39 -19.05 1.58 -16.83
CA PRO A 39 -18.04 1.06 -17.73
C PRO A 39 -17.37 -0.20 -17.17
N ALA A 40 -16.94 -1.09 -18.04
CA ALA A 40 -16.27 -2.33 -17.64
C ALA A 40 -14.82 -2.07 -17.21
N VAL A 41 -14.59 -1.56 -16.01
CA VAL A 41 -13.24 -1.40 -15.44
C VAL A 41 -12.68 -2.77 -15.05
N CYS A 42 -11.54 -3.18 -15.60
CA CYS A 42 -10.98 -4.52 -15.41
C CYS A 42 -9.63 -4.48 -14.70
N LEU A 43 -9.56 -5.20 -13.56
CA LEU A 43 -8.33 -5.53 -12.85
C LEU A 43 -7.93 -6.97 -13.18
N ALA A 44 -6.74 -7.17 -13.74
CA ALA A 44 -6.14 -8.49 -13.92
C ALA A 44 -5.06 -8.74 -12.85
N THR A 45 -5.00 -9.95 -12.32
CA THR A 45 -3.94 -10.38 -11.39
C THR A 45 -3.23 -11.62 -11.93
N VAL A 46 -1.93 -11.67 -11.78
CA VAL A 46 -1.10 -12.85 -12.11
C VAL A 46 -0.56 -13.42 -10.81
N LEU A 47 -0.87 -14.68 -10.54
CA LEU A 47 -0.38 -15.45 -9.40
C LEU A 47 0.40 -16.66 -9.89
N VAL A 48 1.63 -16.82 -9.46
CA VAL A 48 2.46 -17.98 -9.78
C VAL A 48 2.74 -18.77 -8.52
N GLY A 49 2.43 -20.05 -8.57
CA GLY A 49 2.65 -20.98 -7.45
C GLY A 49 1.50 -21.07 -6.45
N SER A 50 1.78 -21.72 -5.34
CA SER A 50 0.79 -22.14 -4.34
C SER A 50 0.99 -21.50 -2.96
N ASP A 51 1.72 -20.39 -2.87
CA ASP A 51 1.91 -19.68 -1.60
C ASP A 51 0.57 -19.25 -0.99
N LYS A 52 0.20 -19.86 0.13
CA LYS A 52 -1.11 -19.66 0.76
C LYS A 52 -1.41 -18.19 1.10
N PRO A 53 -0.46 -17.41 1.66
CA PRO A 53 -0.65 -15.98 1.86
C PRO A 53 -1.00 -15.21 0.58
N SER A 54 -0.22 -15.42 -0.49
CA SER A 54 -0.46 -14.79 -1.79
C SER A 54 -1.84 -15.13 -2.35
N GLN A 55 -2.24 -16.40 -2.25
CA GLN A 55 -3.59 -16.82 -2.65
C GLN A 55 -4.71 -16.13 -1.86
N ILE A 56 -4.54 -15.98 -0.53
CA ILE A 56 -5.52 -15.28 0.32
C ILE A 56 -5.61 -13.81 -0.10
N TYR A 57 -4.46 -13.15 -0.32
CA TYR A 57 -4.41 -11.74 -0.73
C TYR A 57 -5.04 -11.52 -2.10
N VAL A 58 -4.73 -12.36 -3.08
CA VAL A 58 -5.31 -12.29 -4.42
C VAL A 58 -6.81 -12.49 -4.38
N ARG A 59 -7.31 -13.49 -3.62
CA ARG A 59 -8.77 -13.67 -3.44
C ARG A 59 -9.45 -12.47 -2.80
N MET A 60 -8.81 -11.81 -1.83
CA MET A 60 -9.37 -10.59 -1.24
C MET A 60 -9.40 -9.43 -2.25
N LYS A 61 -8.36 -9.27 -3.07
CA LYS A 61 -8.31 -8.27 -4.14
C LYS A 61 -9.44 -8.48 -5.15
N HIS A 62 -9.63 -9.72 -5.61
CA HIS A 62 -10.74 -10.08 -6.52
C HIS A 62 -12.10 -9.73 -5.93
N ARG A 63 -12.37 -10.21 -4.70
CA ARG A 63 -13.64 -9.95 -4.04
C ARG A 63 -13.92 -8.46 -3.89
N LYS A 64 -12.92 -7.66 -3.48
CA LYS A 64 -13.09 -6.22 -3.30
C LYS A 64 -13.23 -5.47 -4.63
N ALA A 65 -12.58 -5.95 -5.70
CA ALA A 65 -12.79 -5.42 -7.05
C ALA A 65 -14.23 -5.66 -7.54
N GLU A 66 -14.76 -6.86 -7.35
CA GLU A 66 -16.14 -7.19 -7.67
C GLU A 66 -17.14 -6.39 -6.82
N GLU A 67 -16.90 -6.24 -5.50
CA GLU A 67 -17.70 -5.39 -4.62
C GLU A 67 -17.70 -3.92 -5.08
N ALA A 68 -16.61 -3.45 -5.68
CA ALA A 68 -16.49 -2.11 -6.26
C ALA A 68 -17.11 -1.98 -7.66
N GLY A 69 -17.71 -3.04 -8.21
CA GLY A 69 -18.32 -3.04 -9.54
C GLY A 69 -17.33 -3.21 -10.69
N MET A 70 -16.11 -3.66 -10.42
CA MET A 70 -15.09 -3.95 -11.42
C MET A 70 -15.19 -5.37 -11.96
N VAL A 71 -14.71 -5.56 -13.18
CA VAL A 71 -14.40 -6.89 -13.71
C VAL A 71 -13.07 -7.36 -13.10
N SER A 72 -13.05 -8.58 -12.58
CA SER A 72 -11.85 -9.14 -11.95
C SER A 72 -11.41 -10.39 -12.71
N ARG A 73 -10.16 -10.40 -13.20
CA ARG A 73 -9.59 -11.47 -14.02
C ARG A 73 -8.35 -12.04 -13.33
N GLY A 74 -8.39 -13.33 -12.95
CA GLY A 74 -7.26 -14.06 -12.38
C GLY A 74 -6.54 -14.89 -13.44
N VAL A 75 -5.21 -14.82 -13.45
CA VAL A 75 -4.32 -15.76 -14.15
C VAL A 75 -3.51 -16.49 -13.09
N GLU A 76 -3.73 -17.78 -12.98
CA GLU A 76 -3.00 -18.65 -12.03
C GLU A 76 -2.08 -19.58 -12.81
N LEU A 77 -0.79 -19.53 -12.49
CA LEU A 77 0.23 -20.38 -13.07
C LEU A 77 0.80 -21.34 -12.02
N PRO A 78 1.19 -22.56 -12.40
CA PRO A 78 1.78 -23.51 -11.48
C PRO A 78 3.14 -23.01 -10.97
N GLU A 79 3.56 -23.51 -9.82
CA GLU A 79 4.89 -23.21 -9.24
C GLU A 79 6.06 -23.59 -10.16
N THR A 80 5.82 -24.53 -11.07
CA THR A 80 6.80 -25.00 -12.07
C THR A 80 6.82 -24.18 -13.35
N ALA A 81 6.00 -23.13 -13.45
CA ALA A 81 5.97 -22.26 -14.63
C ALA A 81 7.34 -21.68 -14.93
N THR A 82 7.71 -21.65 -16.18
CA THR A 82 8.96 -21.04 -16.66
C THR A 82 8.83 -19.53 -16.74
N GLN A 83 9.96 -18.83 -16.78
CA GLN A 83 10.01 -17.39 -16.99
C GLN A 83 9.23 -16.97 -18.24
N ALA A 84 9.43 -17.68 -19.36
CA ALA A 84 8.80 -17.40 -20.63
C ALA A 84 7.26 -17.56 -20.57
N GLU A 85 6.75 -18.58 -19.86
CA GLU A 85 5.30 -18.76 -19.69
C GLU A 85 4.67 -17.62 -18.86
N VAL A 86 5.36 -17.14 -17.82
CA VAL A 86 4.88 -15.98 -17.04
C VAL A 86 4.87 -14.72 -17.91
N GLU A 87 5.96 -14.45 -18.63
CA GLU A 87 6.09 -13.30 -19.51
C GLU A 87 5.04 -13.34 -20.65
N GLU A 88 4.76 -14.51 -21.25
CA GLU A 88 3.71 -14.66 -22.25
C GLU A 88 2.33 -14.28 -21.72
N GLN A 89 1.98 -14.73 -20.51
CA GLN A 89 0.70 -14.38 -19.90
C GLN A 89 0.60 -12.88 -19.60
N VAL A 90 1.68 -12.28 -19.10
CA VAL A 90 1.71 -10.83 -18.85
C VAL A 90 1.62 -10.06 -20.16
N ALA A 91 2.32 -10.47 -21.22
CA ALA A 91 2.23 -9.87 -22.55
C ALA A 91 0.80 -9.90 -23.09
N ALA A 92 0.11 -11.03 -22.95
CA ALA A 92 -1.29 -11.18 -23.38
C ALA A 92 -2.21 -10.20 -22.62
N LEU A 93 -2.05 -10.02 -21.31
CA LEU A 93 -2.81 -9.05 -20.53
C LEU A 93 -2.48 -7.60 -20.91
N VAL A 94 -1.22 -7.30 -21.20
CA VAL A 94 -0.79 -5.98 -21.65
C VAL A 94 -1.43 -5.63 -23.01
N ALA A 95 -1.50 -6.59 -23.92
CA ALA A 95 -2.07 -6.41 -25.25
C ALA A 95 -3.61 -6.35 -25.26
N ASP A 96 -4.27 -6.84 -24.21
CA ASP A 96 -5.73 -6.85 -24.13
C ASP A 96 -6.26 -5.44 -23.77
N PRO A 97 -7.04 -4.78 -24.69
CA PRO A 97 -7.59 -3.46 -24.43
C PRO A 97 -8.70 -3.45 -23.36
N SER A 98 -9.27 -4.61 -23.04
CA SER A 98 -10.28 -4.73 -21.98
C SER A 98 -9.67 -4.79 -20.57
N VAL A 99 -8.34 -4.96 -20.45
CA VAL A 99 -7.61 -4.98 -19.18
C VAL A 99 -7.04 -3.60 -18.92
N HIS A 100 -7.46 -2.96 -17.83
CA HIS A 100 -7.04 -1.62 -17.46
C HIS A 100 -5.92 -1.61 -16.43
N GLY A 101 -5.97 -2.48 -15.42
CA GLY A 101 -4.92 -2.64 -14.44
C GLY A 101 -4.37 -4.07 -14.41
N ILE A 102 -3.06 -4.19 -14.25
CA ILE A 102 -2.37 -5.49 -14.11
C ILE A 102 -1.56 -5.47 -12.82
N LEU A 103 -1.75 -6.52 -12.02
CA LEU A 103 -0.97 -6.77 -10.82
C LEU A 103 -0.29 -8.13 -10.93
N VAL A 104 1.03 -8.14 -10.82
CA VAL A 104 1.81 -9.38 -10.64
C VAL A 104 2.01 -9.59 -9.15
N GLN A 105 1.44 -10.65 -8.59
CA GLN A 105 1.53 -10.93 -7.15
C GLN A 105 2.93 -11.40 -6.78
N LEU A 106 3.63 -10.61 -5.99
CA LEU A 106 4.93 -10.95 -5.43
C LEU A 106 4.78 -11.63 -4.04
N PRO A 107 5.77 -12.46 -3.64
CA PRO A 107 6.95 -12.87 -4.41
C PRO A 107 6.62 -13.91 -5.47
N LEU A 108 7.39 -13.94 -6.56
CA LEU A 108 7.40 -15.06 -7.49
C LEU A 108 8.21 -16.23 -6.91
N PRO A 109 8.00 -17.48 -7.38
CA PRO A 109 8.88 -18.60 -7.06
C PRO A 109 10.37 -18.29 -7.30
N ALA A 110 11.25 -18.80 -6.45
CA ALA A 110 12.67 -18.41 -6.39
C ALA A 110 13.47 -18.63 -7.68
N HIS A 111 12.98 -19.44 -8.61
CA HIS A 111 13.63 -19.68 -9.92
C HIS A 111 13.23 -18.67 -10.99
N LEU A 112 12.31 -17.76 -10.68
CA LEU A 112 11.83 -16.69 -11.57
C LEU A 112 12.41 -15.34 -11.15
N ASP A 113 12.74 -14.52 -12.14
CA ASP A 113 13.15 -13.14 -11.94
C ASP A 113 11.93 -12.22 -12.11
N PRO A 114 11.53 -11.46 -11.07
CA PRO A 114 10.40 -10.54 -11.18
C PRO A 114 10.68 -9.31 -12.05
N GLU A 115 11.94 -8.88 -12.17
CA GLU A 115 12.28 -7.62 -12.82
C GLU A 115 11.89 -7.60 -14.33
N PRO A 116 12.24 -8.63 -15.14
CA PRO A 116 11.81 -8.67 -16.54
C PRO A 116 10.28 -8.69 -16.68
N VAL A 117 9.57 -9.40 -15.80
CA VAL A 117 8.11 -9.49 -15.80
C VAL A 117 7.48 -8.13 -15.53
N LEU A 118 7.95 -7.42 -14.50
CA LEU A 118 7.45 -6.09 -14.15
C LEU A 118 7.78 -5.06 -15.23
N ALA A 119 8.96 -5.14 -15.85
CA ALA A 119 9.39 -4.22 -16.92
C ALA A 119 8.48 -4.25 -18.15
N MET A 120 7.69 -5.32 -18.35
CA MET A 120 6.73 -5.44 -19.44
C MET A 120 5.48 -4.58 -19.24
N LEU A 121 5.17 -4.19 -18.00
CA LEU A 121 3.97 -3.42 -17.68
C LEU A 121 4.12 -1.97 -18.17
N PRO A 122 3.21 -1.47 -19.03
CA PRO A 122 3.18 -0.06 -19.33
C PRO A 122 2.71 0.72 -18.09
N PRO A 123 3.24 1.93 -17.85
CA PRO A 123 2.91 2.71 -16.65
C PRO A 123 1.42 2.92 -16.44
N GLU A 124 0.65 2.95 -17.52
CA GLU A 124 -0.80 3.16 -17.51
C GLU A 124 -1.55 1.94 -16.95
N LYS A 125 -0.96 0.72 -17.03
CA LYS A 125 -1.54 -0.54 -16.50
C LYS A 125 -0.84 -1.06 -15.24
N ASP A 126 0.27 -0.43 -14.82
CA ASP A 126 1.02 -0.78 -13.60
C ASP A 126 0.30 -0.23 -12.36
N VAL A 127 -0.81 -0.84 -12.00
CA VAL A 127 -1.66 -0.35 -10.91
C VAL A 127 -1.11 -0.58 -9.50
N ASP A 128 -0.05 -1.38 -9.37
CA ASP A 128 0.70 -1.51 -8.12
C ASP A 128 1.82 -0.45 -7.98
N GLY A 129 2.15 0.22 -9.10
CA GLY A 129 3.08 1.35 -9.13
C GLY A 129 4.55 0.96 -8.90
N LEU A 130 4.93 -0.27 -9.24
CA LEU A 130 6.24 -0.84 -8.88
C LEU A 130 7.28 -0.81 -10.00
N THR A 131 6.89 -0.50 -11.24
CA THR A 131 7.85 -0.45 -12.35
C THR A 131 8.81 0.72 -12.21
N GLU A 132 9.99 0.59 -12.82
CA GLU A 132 10.96 1.69 -12.89
C GLU A 132 10.32 2.99 -13.44
N ARG A 133 9.43 2.85 -14.42
CA ARG A 133 8.73 3.98 -15.05
C ARG A 133 7.78 4.66 -14.08
N SER A 134 6.99 3.90 -13.32
CA SER A 134 6.07 4.44 -12.31
C SER A 134 6.84 5.12 -11.17
N LEU A 135 7.90 4.48 -10.66
CA LEU A 135 8.76 5.07 -9.65
C LEU A 135 9.50 6.33 -10.17
N GLY A 136 9.96 6.31 -11.43
CA GLY A 136 10.55 7.48 -12.07
C GLY A 136 9.58 8.65 -12.21
N ARG A 137 8.30 8.40 -12.52
CA ARG A 137 7.22 9.41 -12.53
C ARG A 137 6.99 9.98 -11.12
N LEU A 138 6.95 9.12 -10.10
CA LEU A 138 6.82 9.57 -8.70
C LEU A 138 7.97 10.49 -8.27
N VAL A 139 9.21 10.13 -8.58
CA VAL A 139 10.39 10.98 -8.28
C VAL A 139 10.30 12.35 -8.96
N ARG A 140 9.74 12.41 -10.17
CA ARG A 140 9.61 13.64 -10.97
C ARG A 140 8.33 14.41 -10.71
N ASP A 141 7.50 13.95 -9.80
CA ASP A 141 6.16 14.52 -9.53
C ASP A 141 5.30 14.62 -10.81
N LEU A 142 5.36 13.58 -11.64
CA LEU A 142 4.56 13.45 -12.87
C LEU A 142 3.33 12.57 -12.60
N PRO A 143 2.22 12.78 -13.35
CA PRO A 143 1.05 11.91 -13.26
C PRO A 143 1.40 10.44 -13.50
N GLY A 144 0.88 9.55 -12.68
CA GLY A 144 1.12 8.11 -12.76
C GLY A 144 0.67 7.39 -11.49
N HIS A 145 0.70 6.08 -11.54
CA HIS A 145 0.35 5.26 -10.38
C HIS A 145 1.42 5.35 -9.31
N VAL A 146 0.95 5.41 -8.06
CA VAL A 146 1.79 5.44 -6.86
C VAL A 146 1.76 4.05 -6.23
N PRO A 147 2.86 3.55 -5.68
CA PRO A 147 2.87 2.28 -4.98
C PRO A 147 1.76 2.17 -3.94
N CYS A 148 0.96 1.09 -4.01
CA CYS A 148 -0.29 0.97 -3.26
C CYS A 148 -0.12 1.07 -1.75
N THR A 149 0.93 0.50 -1.18
CA THR A 149 1.15 0.52 0.27
C THR A 149 1.51 1.93 0.79
N PRO A 150 2.47 2.66 0.21
CA PRO A 150 2.72 4.05 0.57
C PRO A 150 1.50 4.97 0.33
N LEU A 151 0.76 4.75 -0.75
CA LEU A 151 -0.48 5.48 -1.00
C LEU A 151 -1.51 5.23 0.10
N GLY A 152 -1.61 3.99 0.61
CA GLY A 152 -2.48 3.63 1.72
C GLY A 152 -2.13 4.36 3.01
N VAL A 153 -0.84 4.52 3.30
CA VAL A 153 -0.38 5.36 4.43
C VAL A 153 -0.84 6.80 4.25
N MET A 154 -0.70 7.37 3.03
CA MET A 154 -1.15 8.75 2.76
C MET A 154 -2.67 8.89 2.89
N ARG A 155 -3.46 7.88 2.47
CA ARG A 155 -4.92 7.89 2.65
C ARG A 155 -5.35 7.85 4.11
N LEU A 156 -4.62 7.11 4.96
CA LEU A 156 -4.84 7.13 6.41
C LEU A 156 -4.51 8.50 7.00
N ILE A 157 -3.38 9.08 6.64
CA ILE A 157 -2.97 10.43 7.06
C ILE A 157 -4.07 11.46 6.71
N GLU A 158 -4.52 11.45 5.45
CA GLU A 158 -5.57 12.35 4.95
C GLU A 158 -6.91 12.13 5.68
N ARG A 159 -7.35 10.86 5.80
CA ARG A 159 -8.65 10.50 6.39
C ARG A 159 -8.79 10.91 7.84
N TYR A 160 -7.70 10.78 8.60
CA TYR A 160 -7.67 11.09 10.02
C TYR A 160 -7.14 12.51 10.33
N GLY A 161 -6.91 13.33 9.31
CA GLY A 161 -6.50 14.73 9.46
C GLY A 161 -5.13 14.89 10.13
N ILE A 162 -4.21 13.94 9.91
CA ILE A 162 -2.85 14.05 10.44
C ILE A 162 -2.12 15.13 9.65
N GLU A 163 -1.74 16.21 10.33
CA GLU A 163 -1.02 17.31 9.71
C GLU A 163 0.39 16.90 9.31
N THR A 164 0.77 17.19 8.05
CA THR A 164 2.09 16.87 7.51
C THR A 164 2.94 18.11 7.26
N THR A 165 2.32 19.24 6.94
CA THR A 165 3.01 20.48 6.58
C THR A 165 3.88 21.00 7.73
N GLY A 166 5.19 21.11 7.46
CA GLY A 166 6.18 21.55 8.45
C GLY A 166 6.47 20.53 9.56
N ARG A 167 5.88 19.32 9.50
CA ARG A 167 6.09 18.26 10.48
C ARG A 167 7.34 17.44 10.17
N ARG A 168 7.94 16.88 11.22
CA ARG A 168 9.04 15.91 11.12
C ARG A 168 8.47 14.52 10.94
N ALA A 169 8.81 13.88 9.84
CA ALA A 169 8.44 12.50 9.58
C ALA A 169 9.69 11.61 9.55
N VAL A 170 9.61 10.45 10.17
CA VAL A 170 10.66 9.42 10.10
C VAL A 170 10.07 8.19 9.42
N VAL A 171 10.70 7.75 8.33
CA VAL A 171 10.39 6.50 7.65
C VAL A 171 11.47 5.49 7.98
N VAL A 172 11.11 4.44 8.71
CA VAL A 172 12.03 3.38 9.14
C VAL A 172 11.92 2.21 8.16
N GLY A 173 12.86 2.12 7.25
CA GLY A 173 12.88 1.16 6.14
C GLY A 173 13.13 1.86 4.81
N ARG A 174 13.86 1.20 3.89
CA ARG A 174 14.28 1.80 2.62
C ARG A 174 14.07 0.90 1.40
N SER A 175 13.04 0.07 1.46
CA SER A 175 12.65 -0.75 0.30
C SER A 175 12.12 0.13 -0.83
N THR A 176 12.27 -0.34 -2.06
CA THR A 176 11.68 0.29 -3.24
C THR A 176 10.16 0.17 -3.26
N LEU A 177 9.61 -0.83 -2.55
CA LEU A 177 8.17 -1.06 -2.44
C LEU A 177 7.48 -0.06 -1.52
N VAL A 178 8.14 0.34 -0.41
CA VAL A 178 7.49 1.13 0.65
C VAL A 178 8.33 2.32 1.08
N GLY A 179 9.51 2.09 1.65
CA GLY A 179 10.25 3.14 2.35
C GLY A 179 10.64 4.32 1.46
N LEU A 180 11.26 4.06 0.31
CA LEU A 180 11.66 5.12 -0.62
C LEU A 180 10.46 5.88 -1.20
N PRO A 181 9.40 5.22 -1.72
CA PRO A 181 8.20 5.94 -2.16
C PRO A 181 7.53 6.74 -1.05
N GLN A 182 7.53 6.24 0.18
CA GLN A 182 6.92 6.94 1.31
C GLN A 182 7.65 8.25 1.63
N VAL A 183 8.99 8.25 1.57
CA VAL A 183 9.79 9.48 1.74
C VAL A 183 9.42 10.52 0.69
N LEU A 184 9.28 10.10 -0.58
CA LEU A 184 8.89 10.98 -1.68
C LEU A 184 7.49 11.57 -1.47
N LEU A 185 6.53 10.74 -1.06
CA LEU A 185 5.15 11.18 -0.84
C LEU A 185 5.01 12.18 0.30
N LEU A 186 5.68 11.95 1.41
CA LEU A 186 5.64 12.85 2.57
C LEU A 186 6.39 14.16 2.31
N GLY A 187 7.50 14.10 1.55
CA GLY A 187 8.33 15.28 1.27
C GLY A 187 7.88 16.11 0.07
N ARG A 188 6.92 15.62 -0.75
CA ARG A 188 6.47 16.36 -1.94
C ARG A 188 5.68 17.63 -1.58
N LYS A 189 5.58 18.55 -2.55
CA LYS A 189 4.73 19.74 -2.43
C LYS A 189 3.28 19.36 -2.11
N GLY A 190 2.69 20.07 -1.16
CA GLY A 190 1.33 19.82 -0.67
C GLY A 190 1.24 18.86 0.51
N CYS A 191 2.27 18.03 0.75
CA CYS A 191 2.47 17.33 2.02
C CYS A 191 3.47 18.07 2.91
N ASP A 192 4.58 18.52 2.32
CA ASP A 192 5.55 19.47 2.89
C ASP A 192 6.13 19.05 4.25
N ALA A 193 6.28 17.73 4.48
CA ALA A 193 6.95 17.22 5.65
C ALA A 193 8.47 17.27 5.48
N THR A 194 9.21 17.45 6.58
CA THR A 194 10.65 17.20 6.62
C THR A 194 10.87 15.74 6.94
N VAL A 195 11.42 14.96 5.99
CA VAL A 195 11.46 13.51 6.09
C VAL A 195 12.88 13.02 6.36
N THR A 196 13.04 12.20 7.39
CA THR A 196 14.25 11.44 7.68
C THR A 196 14.04 9.99 7.28
N LEU A 197 14.93 9.46 6.44
CA LEU A 197 14.97 8.03 6.10
C LEU A 197 15.90 7.30 7.06
N ALA A 198 15.35 6.42 7.88
CA ALA A 198 16.10 5.59 8.82
C ALA A 198 16.13 4.12 8.36
N HIS A 199 17.16 3.39 8.75
CA HIS A 199 17.36 1.99 8.37
C HIS A 199 18.27 1.26 9.37
N SER A 200 18.55 -0.03 9.16
CA SER A 200 19.35 -0.89 10.04
C SER A 200 20.78 -0.42 10.35
N ARG A 201 21.26 0.62 9.67
CA ARG A 201 22.58 1.24 9.92
C ARG A 201 22.46 2.65 10.51
N THR A 202 21.25 3.09 10.82
CA THR A 202 21.03 4.39 11.49
C THR A 202 21.52 4.27 12.92
N THR A 203 22.42 5.16 13.31
CA THR A 203 22.85 5.33 14.70
C THR A 203 21.74 6.00 15.50
N ASP A 204 21.58 5.61 16.75
CA ASP A 204 20.66 6.24 17.70
C ASP A 204 19.21 6.35 17.17
N LEU A 205 18.71 5.23 16.58
CA LEU A 205 17.38 5.16 15.97
C LEU A 205 16.28 5.65 16.92
N ILE A 206 16.39 5.36 18.22
CA ILE A 206 15.46 5.81 19.26
C ILE A 206 15.36 7.34 19.25
N GLU A 207 16.49 8.04 19.29
CA GLU A 207 16.51 9.51 19.33
C GLU A 207 15.97 10.10 18.02
N VAL A 208 16.34 9.51 16.87
CA VAL A 208 15.83 9.92 15.54
C VAL A 208 14.31 9.82 15.48
N CYS A 209 13.74 8.71 15.95
CA CYS A 209 12.30 8.50 15.97
C CYS A 209 11.59 9.39 17.01
N ARG A 210 12.19 9.61 18.17
CA ARG A 210 11.62 10.44 19.26
C ARG A 210 11.40 11.89 18.86
N GLU A 211 12.13 12.41 17.88
CA GLU A 211 11.93 13.76 17.35
C GLU A 211 10.78 13.88 16.35
N ALA A 212 10.22 12.75 15.89
CA ALA A 212 9.23 12.73 14.84
C ALA A 212 7.82 13.05 15.33
N ASP A 213 7.07 13.80 14.51
CA ASP A 213 5.62 13.98 14.62
C ASP A 213 4.89 12.79 13.98
N ILE A 214 5.51 12.17 12.95
CA ILE A 214 4.97 11.06 12.19
C ILE A 214 6.05 9.99 12.05
N ILE A 215 5.73 8.75 12.44
CA ILE A 215 6.61 7.59 12.25
C ILE A 215 5.92 6.61 11.30
N VAL A 216 6.61 6.23 10.22
CA VAL A 216 6.19 5.14 9.34
C VAL A 216 7.17 3.98 9.52
N ALA A 217 6.72 2.91 10.16
CA ALA A 217 7.50 1.72 10.41
C ALA A 217 7.35 0.72 9.25
N ALA A 218 8.42 0.48 8.49
CA ALA A 218 8.44 -0.33 7.28
C ALA A 218 9.77 -1.13 7.16
N ALA A 219 10.28 -1.66 8.28
CA ALA A 219 11.54 -2.40 8.35
C ALA A 219 11.37 -3.91 8.21
N GLY A 220 10.17 -4.43 8.40
CA GLY A 220 9.88 -5.87 8.42
C GLY A 220 10.50 -6.58 9.64
N GLN A 221 10.58 -5.89 10.76
CA GLN A 221 11.13 -6.43 12.01
C GLN A 221 10.12 -6.27 13.14
N ALA A 222 9.58 -7.38 13.60
CA ALA A 222 8.56 -7.44 14.65
C ALA A 222 8.92 -6.63 15.88
N HIS A 223 7.99 -5.77 16.32
CA HIS A 223 8.05 -4.98 17.56
C HIS A 223 9.33 -4.12 17.73
N MET A 224 9.95 -3.72 16.62
CA MET A 224 11.16 -2.90 16.64
C MET A 224 10.91 -1.51 17.22
N ILE A 225 9.73 -0.94 16.95
CA ILE A 225 9.33 0.38 17.43
C ILE A 225 8.56 0.23 18.75
N GLY A 226 9.21 0.50 19.85
CA GLY A 226 8.63 0.53 21.19
C GLY A 226 8.33 1.96 21.66
N PRO A 227 7.76 2.14 22.88
CA PRO A 227 7.39 3.45 23.40
C PRO A 227 8.55 4.45 23.51
N ASP A 228 9.78 3.98 23.69
CA ASP A 228 10.97 4.84 23.76
C ASP A 228 11.30 5.51 22.40
N HIS A 229 10.81 4.99 21.29
CA HIS A 229 10.96 5.57 19.97
C HIS A 229 9.92 6.65 19.67
N VAL A 230 8.85 6.75 20.47
CA VAL A 230 7.67 7.55 20.12
C VAL A 230 7.57 8.77 21.01
N ARG A 231 7.53 9.95 20.40
CA ARG A 231 7.20 11.18 21.10
C ARG A 231 5.73 11.18 21.52
N PRO A 232 5.37 11.63 22.73
CA PRO A 232 3.98 11.75 23.13
C PRO A 232 3.16 12.55 22.10
N GLY A 233 2.07 11.97 21.65
CA GLY A 233 1.18 12.56 20.65
C GLY A 233 1.57 12.37 19.18
N ALA A 234 2.67 11.69 18.86
CA ALA A 234 3.05 11.39 17.49
C ALA A 234 2.07 10.42 16.81
N ALA A 235 1.94 10.53 15.49
CA ALA A 235 1.24 9.53 14.67
C ALA A 235 2.18 8.39 14.28
N VAL A 236 1.75 7.15 14.50
CA VAL A 236 2.54 5.94 14.23
C VAL A 236 1.80 5.05 13.24
N LEU A 237 2.36 4.91 12.03
CA LEU A 237 1.79 4.10 10.95
C LEU A 237 2.67 2.87 10.73
N ASP A 238 2.13 1.71 11.09
CA ASP A 238 2.81 0.42 10.94
C ASP A 238 2.50 -0.18 9.57
N VAL A 239 3.54 -0.46 8.81
CA VAL A 239 3.49 -1.12 7.50
C VAL A 239 4.14 -2.50 7.55
N GLY A 240 4.93 -2.74 8.61
CA GLY A 240 5.64 -3.99 8.79
C GLY A 240 4.70 -5.18 8.91
N VAL A 241 5.11 -6.31 8.35
CA VAL A 241 4.38 -7.58 8.47
C VAL A 241 5.37 -8.67 8.80
N SER A 242 5.26 -9.21 9.99
CA SER A 242 6.05 -10.35 10.45
C SER A 242 5.13 -11.48 10.89
N ARG A 243 5.51 -12.73 10.58
CA ARG A 243 4.79 -13.92 11.00
C ARG A 243 5.46 -14.52 12.20
N THR A 244 4.72 -14.67 13.29
CA THR A 244 5.17 -15.31 14.51
C THR A 244 4.33 -16.56 14.77
N ALA A 245 4.68 -17.32 15.81
CA ALA A 245 3.86 -18.46 16.26
C ALA A 245 2.45 -18.05 16.68
N ASP A 246 2.29 -16.81 17.17
CA ASP A 246 1.04 -16.26 17.69
C ASP A 246 0.21 -15.52 16.63
N GLY A 247 0.70 -15.43 15.40
CA GLY A 247 0.00 -14.77 14.30
C GLY A 247 0.82 -13.74 13.53
N ILE A 248 0.11 -12.76 12.96
CA ILE A 248 0.71 -11.66 12.22
C ILE A 248 0.90 -10.48 13.16
N VAL A 249 2.12 -9.96 13.20
CA VAL A 249 2.49 -8.77 13.98
C VAL A 249 3.17 -7.74 13.09
N GLY A 250 3.16 -6.49 13.52
CA GLY A 250 3.83 -5.39 12.83
C GLY A 250 5.21 -5.09 13.38
N ASP A 251 5.79 -4.01 12.86
CA ASP A 251 7.06 -3.47 13.34
C ASP A 251 6.89 -2.67 14.64
N VAL A 252 5.66 -2.29 14.98
CA VAL A 252 5.32 -1.50 16.18
C VAL A 252 4.82 -2.43 17.28
N ASP A 253 5.35 -2.25 18.50
CA ASP A 253 4.80 -2.83 19.73
C ASP A 253 3.49 -2.08 20.08
N PHE A 254 2.41 -2.46 19.40
CA PHE A 254 1.12 -1.78 19.48
C PHE A 254 0.63 -1.62 20.91
N ASP A 255 0.69 -2.69 21.71
CA ASP A 255 0.13 -2.71 23.05
C ASP A 255 0.80 -1.70 23.98
N ARG A 256 2.09 -1.45 23.79
CA ARG A 256 2.86 -0.51 24.61
C ARG A 256 2.87 0.90 24.00
N VAL A 257 2.88 1.01 22.67
CA VAL A 257 2.97 2.32 21.97
C VAL A 257 1.65 3.07 22.00
N GLN A 258 0.50 2.39 22.02
CA GLN A 258 -0.82 3.03 22.02
C GLN A 258 -1.08 4.00 23.19
N SER A 259 -0.32 3.89 24.30
CA SER A 259 -0.45 4.80 25.44
C SER A 259 0.41 6.07 25.30
N VAL A 260 1.30 6.13 24.30
CA VAL A 260 2.20 7.26 24.05
C VAL A 260 1.83 7.98 22.75
N ALA A 261 1.46 7.24 21.73
CA ALA A 261 1.06 7.78 20.42
C ALA A 261 -0.22 8.62 20.51
N GLY A 262 -0.33 9.65 19.68
CA GLY A 262 -1.58 10.39 19.47
C GLY A 262 -2.52 9.67 18.51
N ALA A 263 -1.96 8.97 17.52
CA ALA A 263 -2.68 8.15 16.56
C ALA A 263 -1.83 6.93 16.19
N ILE A 264 -2.46 5.77 15.96
CA ILE A 264 -1.75 4.54 15.67
C ILE A 264 -2.56 3.60 14.77
N THR A 265 -1.91 2.93 13.83
CA THR A 265 -2.53 1.86 13.04
C THR A 265 -2.52 0.54 13.81
N PRO A 266 -3.61 -0.23 13.81
CA PRO A 266 -3.60 -1.59 14.34
C PRO A 266 -2.90 -2.55 13.37
N MET A 267 -2.37 -3.66 13.89
CA MET A 267 -1.86 -4.75 13.09
C MET A 267 -2.39 -6.10 13.64
N PRO A 268 -3.20 -6.81 12.84
CA PRO A 268 -3.72 -6.47 11.50
C PRO A 268 -4.81 -5.39 11.51
N GLY A 269 -5.09 -4.80 10.34
CA GLY A 269 -6.24 -3.90 10.16
C GLY A 269 -5.90 -2.43 9.83
N GLY A 270 -4.62 -2.04 9.92
CA GLY A 270 -4.14 -0.69 9.59
C GLY A 270 -3.81 -0.51 8.10
N THR A 271 -2.52 -0.42 7.77
CA THR A 271 -2.08 -0.10 6.40
C THR A 271 -2.35 -1.21 5.38
N GLY A 272 -2.28 -2.49 5.78
CA GLY A 272 -2.47 -3.63 4.88
C GLY A 272 -3.79 -3.61 4.11
N PRO A 273 -4.96 -3.43 4.74
CA PRO A 273 -6.23 -3.30 4.03
C PRO A 273 -6.26 -2.17 3.00
N MET A 274 -5.60 -1.05 3.29
CA MET A 274 -5.53 0.09 2.39
C MET A 274 -4.76 -0.18 1.10
N THR A 275 -3.81 -1.12 1.10
CA THR A 275 -3.15 -1.57 -0.14
C THR A 275 -4.18 -2.04 -1.17
N ILE A 276 -5.24 -2.75 -0.72
CA ILE A 276 -6.32 -3.17 -1.61
C ILE A 276 -7.15 -1.97 -2.08
N GLY A 277 -7.55 -1.08 -1.17
CA GLY A 277 -8.30 0.13 -1.54
C GLY A 277 -7.57 0.97 -2.59
N CYS A 278 -6.27 1.19 -2.40
CA CYS A 278 -5.44 1.96 -3.33
C CYS A 278 -5.21 1.24 -4.67
N LEU A 279 -5.13 -0.09 -4.68
CA LEU A 279 -5.09 -0.87 -5.92
C LEU A 279 -6.34 -0.62 -6.76
N LEU A 280 -7.52 -0.57 -6.13
CA LEU A 280 -8.77 -0.29 -6.84
C LEU A 280 -8.83 1.17 -7.32
N GLU A 281 -8.36 2.14 -6.52
CA GLU A 281 -8.21 3.53 -6.95
C GLU A 281 -7.32 3.65 -8.19
N ASN A 282 -6.13 3.04 -8.15
CA ASN A 282 -5.21 3.03 -9.28
C ASN A 282 -5.83 2.34 -10.51
N THR A 283 -6.66 1.29 -10.34
CA THR A 283 -7.32 0.61 -11.46
C THR A 283 -8.38 1.49 -12.13
N VAL A 284 -9.14 2.27 -11.36
CA VAL A 284 -10.07 3.27 -11.93
C VAL A 284 -9.30 4.36 -12.67
N GLU A 285 -8.21 4.85 -12.08
CA GLU A 285 -7.37 5.86 -12.72
C GLU A 285 -6.73 5.34 -14.01
N ALA A 286 -6.29 4.07 -14.02
CA ALA A 286 -5.82 3.39 -15.21
C ALA A 286 -6.91 3.35 -16.33
N ALA A 287 -8.14 3.03 -15.96
CA ALA A 287 -9.26 3.05 -16.91
C ALA A 287 -9.53 4.45 -17.48
N ARG A 288 -9.39 5.50 -16.65
CA ARG A 288 -9.47 6.90 -17.11
C ARG A 288 -8.35 7.26 -18.08
N MET A 289 -7.10 6.90 -17.73
CA MET A 289 -5.94 7.14 -18.59
C MET A 289 -6.06 6.44 -19.96
N LEU A 290 -6.72 5.29 -19.97
CA LEU A 290 -6.95 4.48 -21.21
C LEU A 290 -8.25 4.86 -21.94
N GLY A 291 -9.00 5.84 -21.46
CA GLY A 291 -10.22 6.34 -22.09
C GLY A 291 -11.43 5.41 -21.98
N ALA A 292 -11.44 4.52 -21.01
CA ALA A 292 -12.54 3.59 -20.75
C ALA A 292 -13.52 4.10 -19.66
N PHE A 293 -13.26 5.29 -19.12
CA PHE A 293 -14.01 5.84 -17.97
C PHE A 293 -14.41 7.30 -18.24
#